data_e4bbdfaa02ce8808a105c84ab5f8dea8
#
_entry.id   e4bbdfaa02ce8808a105c84ab5f8dea8
#
_cell.length_a   1.000
_cell.length_b   1.000
_cell.length_c   1.000
_cell.angle_alpha   90.00
_cell.angle_beta   90.00
_cell.angle_gamma   90.00
#
_symmetry.space_group_name_H-M   'P 1'
#
loop_
_entity.id
_entity.type
_entity.pdbx_description
1 polymer ?
#
loop_
_entity_poly.entity_id
_entity_poly.type
_entity_poly.pdbx_seq_one_letter_code
_entity_poly.pdbx_strand_id
1 'polypeptide(L)'
;LRNAFVAVEDARFYTHNGIDVKRIIGAFVKNFVSGSQQGGSTITQQLIKNTILSSEQSYKRKIQEAYLAMQLETQYSKEQILESYLNTIYLGENYYGVYTAARGYFGKELYQLSLRECAMLAGLCTNPYYYNPRRNYYTRTSETTDYAAITNTRTDYALRMMYENQFITYEEYVAALEPSTATVLRQSPDAGSTYNYIYYVEYAVNDVVQTLLKLNNLENTSYNRNLMENELRTGGYHVYLCLDTEIQKTVEDTLYNYQSYPSLRD
;
A
#
# COMPACT_ATOMS: atom_id res chain seq x y z
N LEU A 1 13.06 -7.17 1.40
CA LEU A 1 11.78 -6.47 1.47
C LEU A 1 11.42 -6.03 2.89
N ARG A 2 11.26 -6.96 3.88
CA ARG A 2 10.90 -6.62 5.27
C ARG A 2 11.78 -5.52 5.86
N ASN A 3 13.10 -5.65 5.73
CA ASN A 3 14.06 -4.68 6.24
C ASN A 3 13.93 -3.29 5.61
N ALA A 4 13.45 -3.18 4.37
CA ALA A 4 13.22 -1.89 3.73
C ALA A 4 12.10 -1.11 4.43
N PHE A 5 10.99 -1.77 4.75
CA PHE A 5 9.89 -1.16 5.49
C PHE A 5 10.27 -0.84 6.93
N VAL A 6 10.95 -1.76 7.62
CA VAL A 6 11.45 -1.51 8.98
C VAL A 6 12.41 -0.32 9.01
N ALA A 7 13.36 -0.24 8.09
CA ALA A 7 14.35 0.85 8.03
C ALA A 7 13.69 2.23 7.84
N VAL A 8 12.67 2.31 7.00
CA VAL A 8 11.99 3.58 6.67
C VAL A 8 10.97 3.98 7.74
N GLU A 9 10.15 3.03 8.15
CA GLU A 9 8.98 3.31 8.99
C GLU A 9 9.27 3.16 10.48
N ASP A 10 10.13 2.21 10.87
CA ASP A 10 10.33 1.90 12.27
C ASP A 10 11.66 1.16 12.53
N ALA A 11 12.79 1.84 12.35
CA ALA A 11 14.13 1.24 12.43
C ALA A 11 14.42 0.48 13.73
N ARG A 12 13.66 0.75 14.79
CA ARG A 12 13.77 0.06 16.08
C ARG A 12 12.60 -0.88 16.37
N PHE A 13 11.89 -1.30 15.35
CA PHE A 13 10.71 -2.16 15.45
C PHE A 13 10.92 -3.36 16.38
N TYR A 14 12.07 -4.03 16.27
CA TYR A 14 12.39 -5.22 17.07
C TYR A 14 12.80 -4.94 18.52
N THR A 15 12.90 -3.65 18.93
CA THR A 15 13.44 -3.28 20.26
C THR A 15 12.44 -2.61 21.19
N HIS A 16 11.27 -2.22 20.70
CA HIS A 16 10.21 -1.63 21.51
C HIS A 16 8.97 -2.55 21.58
N ASN A 17 8.05 -2.24 22.48
CA ASN A 17 6.82 -3.00 22.72
C ASN A 17 5.59 -2.18 22.29
N GLY A 18 5.35 -2.07 20.98
CA GLY A 18 4.20 -1.39 20.39
C GLY A 18 4.38 0.11 20.16
N ILE A 19 5.07 0.81 21.05
CA ILE A 19 5.38 2.24 20.96
C ILE A 19 6.87 2.49 21.13
N ASP A 20 7.40 3.43 20.36
CA ASP A 20 8.77 3.87 20.45
C ASP A 20 8.85 5.25 21.12
N VAL A 21 8.99 5.28 22.45
CA VAL A 21 9.06 6.52 23.25
C VAL A 21 10.24 7.41 22.84
N LYS A 22 11.40 6.83 22.55
CA LYS A 22 12.58 7.60 22.12
C LYS A 22 12.33 8.30 20.78
N ARG A 23 11.65 7.62 19.85
CA ARG A 23 11.27 8.18 18.55
C ARG A 23 10.22 9.29 18.69
N ILE A 24 9.24 9.10 19.57
CA ILE A 24 8.23 10.13 19.86
C ILE A 24 8.87 11.40 20.38
N ILE A 25 9.77 11.30 21.37
CA ILE A 25 10.50 12.44 21.93
C ILE A 25 11.40 13.08 20.85
N GLY A 26 12.13 12.27 20.09
CA GLY A 26 13.00 12.76 19.01
C GLY A 26 12.23 13.49 17.91
N ALA A 27 11.08 12.95 17.49
CA ALA A 27 10.19 13.59 16.52
C ALA A 27 9.63 14.92 17.07
N PHE A 28 9.22 14.95 18.34
CA PHE A 28 8.72 16.17 18.98
C PHE A 28 9.78 17.29 19.00
N VAL A 29 11.00 16.97 19.43
CA VAL A 29 12.12 17.94 19.46
C VAL A 29 12.45 18.42 18.06
N LYS A 30 12.55 17.52 17.08
CA LYS A 30 12.91 17.86 15.71
C LYS A 30 11.82 18.69 15.02
N ASN A 31 10.56 18.35 15.23
CA ASN A 31 9.43 19.11 14.67
C ASN A 31 9.39 20.54 15.28
N PHE A 32 9.72 20.68 16.57
CA PHE A 32 9.78 21.97 17.23
C PHE A 32 10.95 22.84 16.74
N VAL A 33 12.13 22.24 16.53
CA VAL A 33 13.36 22.98 16.15
C VAL A 33 13.41 23.24 14.64
N SER A 34 13.01 22.29 13.79
CA SER A 34 13.21 22.38 12.33
C SER A 34 11.91 22.62 11.53
N GLY A 35 10.75 22.66 12.21
CA GLY A 35 9.45 22.77 11.52
C GLY A 35 9.10 21.59 10.61
N SER A 36 9.91 20.53 10.60
CA SER A 36 9.70 19.35 9.78
C SER A 36 8.71 18.39 10.44
N GLN A 37 7.71 17.90 9.69
CA GLN A 37 6.79 16.89 10.19
C GLN A 37 7.41 15.48 10.10
N GLN A 38 8.14 15.07 11.11
CA GLN A 38 8.64 13.71 11.21
C GLN A 38 7.62 12.84 11.97
N GLY A 39 7.18 11.73 11.35
CA GLY A 39 6.25 10.78 11.95
C GLY A 39 6.92 9.98 13.10
N GLY A 40 6.25 9.93 14.25
CA GLY A 40 6.70 9.17 15.43
C GLY A 40 5.97 7.84 15.64
N SER A 41 5.06 7.44 14.73
CA SER A 41 4.29 6.20 14.87
C SER A 41 5.11 4.97 14.50
N THR A 42 4.91 3.88 15.24
CA THR A 42 5.52 2.57 14.95
C THR A 42 4.73 1.80 13.89
N ILE A 43 5.32 0.73 13.34
CA ILE A 43 4.63 -0.22 12.45
C ILE A 43 3.39 -0.80 13.13
N THR A 44 3.49 -1.18 14.40
CA THR A 44 2.37 -1.71 15.18
C THR A 44 1.22 -0.71 15.31
N GLN A 45 1.54 0.56 15.58
CA GLN A 45 0.55 1.64 15.63
C GLN A 45 -0.10 1.88 14.25
N GLN A 46 0.68 1.81 13.17
CA GLN A 46 0.14 1.96 11.82
C GLN A 46 -0.79 0.80 11.45
N LEU A 47 -0.45 -0.43 11.84
CA LEU A 47 -1.32 -1.60 11.63
C LEU A 47 -2.67 -1.39 12.33
N ILE A 48 -2.67 -1.05 13.62
CA ILE A 48 -3.90 -0.74 14.39
C ILE A 48 -4.72 0.36 13.73
N LYS A 49 -4.06 1.46 13.34
CA LYS A 49 -4.72 2.58 12.66
C LYS A 49 -5.42 2.16 11.37
N ASN A 50 -4.78 1.30 10.59
CA ASN A 50 -5.25 0.94 9.25
C ASN A 50 -6.32 -0.17 9.27
N THR A 51 -6.38 -0.99 10.35
CA THR A 51 -7.27 -2.16 10.41
C THR A 51 -8.41 -2.04 11.41
N ILE A 52 -8.23 -1.33 12.52
CA ILE A 52 -9.18 -1.35 13.65
C ILE A 52 -9.83 0.02 13.89
N LEU A 53 -9.09 1.10 13.69
CA LEU A 53 -9.55 2.43 14.08
C LEU A 53 -10.23 3.18 12.92
N SER A 54 -11.22 4.03 13.28
CA SER A 54 -11.86 4.94 12.33
C SER A 54 -10.88 6.00 11.80
N SER A 55 -11.21 6.60 10.65
CA SER A 55 -10.40 7.65 10.01
C SER A 55 -10.39 8.99 10.77
N GLU A 56 -11.21 9.16 11.81
CA GLU A 56 -11.29 10.40 12.58
C GLU A 56 -9.95 10.71 13.27
N GLN A 57 -9.46 11.94 13.11
CA GLN A 57 -8.21 12.38 13.73
C GLN A 57 -8.49 13.07 15.06
N SER A 58 -8.17 12.39 16.18
CA SER A 58 -8.30 12.95 17.51
C SER A 58 -7.20 12.49 18.45
N TYR A 59 -6.88 13.28 19.48
CA TYR A 59 -5.95 12.85 20.54
C TYR A 59 -6.43 11.58 21.24
N LYS A 60 -7.73 11.43 21.44
CA LYS A 60 -8.34 10.23 22.02
C LYS A 60 -8.00 9.00 21.19
N ARG A 61 -8.16 9.07 19.86
CA ARG A 61 -7.79 8.00 18.95
C ARG A 61 -6.31 7.68 19.03
N LYS A 62 -5.43 8.68 19.14
CA LYS A 62 -3.98 8.44 19.23
C LYS A 62 -3.57 7.72 20.52
N ILE A 63 -4.26 7.97 21.62
CA ILE A 63 -4.07 7.24 22.89
C ILE A 63 -4.58 5.80 22.73
N GLN A 64 -5.74 5.60 22.11
CA GLN A 64 -6.28 4.27 21.84
C GLN A 64 -5.35 3.45 20.93
N GLU A 65 -4.83 4.06 19.88
CA GLU A 65 -3.85 3.46 18.97
C GLU A 65 -2.60 2.97 19.73
N ALA A 66 -2.05 3.81 20.60
CA ALA A 66 -0.87 3.48 21.40
C ALA A 66 -1.16 2.32 22.38
N TYR A 67 -2.31 2.36 23.06
CA TYR A 67 -2.73 1.31 23.99
C TYR A 67 -2.93 -0.03 23.26
N LEU A 68 -3.68 -0.04 22.16
CA LEU A 68 -3.94 -1.23 21.38
C LEU A 68 -2.65 -1.80 20.75
N ALA A 69 -1.72 -0.95 20.33
CA ALA A 69 -0.42 -1.38 19.83
C ALA A 69 0.40 -2.13 20.89
N MET A 70 0.40 -1.65 22.14
CA MET A 70 1.05 -2.37 23.26
C MET A 70 0.34 -3.70 23.55
N GLN A 71 -0.99 -3.74 23.53
CA GLN A 71 -1.76 -4.97 23.73
C GLN A 71 -1.50 -5.98 22.61
N LEU A 72 -1.44 -5.54 21.36
CA LEU A 72 -1.17 -6.42 20.23
C LEU A 72 0.18 -7.13 20.38
N GLU A 73 1.21 -6.43 20.82
CA GLU A 73 2.56 -6.99 21.02
C GLU A 73 2.69 -7.91 22.23
N THR A 74 1.68 -7.98 23.09
CA THR A 74 1.61 -9.03 24.13
C THR A 74 1.06 -10.36 23.61
N GLN A 75 0.36 -10.34 22.47
CA GLN A 75 -0.37 -11.49 21.94
C GLN A 75 0.29 -12.07 20.67
N TYR A 76 0.98 -11.23 19.89
CA TYR A 76 1.55 -11.59 18.59
C TYR A 76 3.04 -11.28 18.55
N SER A 77 3.80 -12.13 17.84
CA SER A 77 5.23 -11.88 17.63
C SER A 77 5.46 -10.71 16.68
N LYS A 78 6.66 -10.15 16.70
CA LYS A 78 7.11 -9.10 15.78
C LYS A 78 6.96 -9.52 14.31
N GLU A 79 7.24 -10.77 14.01
CA GLU A 79 7.12 -11.34 12.67
C GLU A 79 5.67 -11.37 12.20
N GLN A 80 4.73 -11.79 13.06
CA GLN A 80 3.30 -11.83 12.75
C GLN A 80 2.73 -10.42 12.55
N ILE A 81 3.15 -9.47 13.38
CA ILE A 81 2.74 -8.07 13.26
C ILE A 81 3.27 -7.45 11.96
N LEU A 82 4.56 -7.69 11.65
CA LEU A 82 5.16 -7.18 10.41
C LEU A 82 4.53 -7.81 9.17
N GLU A 83 4.25 -9.10 9.19
CA GLU A 83 3.57 -9.80 8.11
C GLU A 83 2.17 -9.22 7.87
N SER A 84 1.39 -9.05 8.94
CA SER A 84 0.06 -8.43 8.86
C SER A 84 0.13 -6.99 8.31
N TYR A 85 1.10 -6.21 8.76
CA TYR A 85 1.34 -4.86 8.25
C TYR A 85 1.65 -4.85 6.75
N LEU A 86 2.60 -5.69 6.32
CA LEU A 86 3.01 -5.78 4.92
C LEU A 86 1.91 -6.29 4.00
N ASN A 87 0.96 -7.07 4.52
CA ASN A 87 -0.19 -7.56 3.76
C ASN A 87 -1.34 -6.56 3.67
N THR A 88 -1.38 -5.54 4.54
CA THR A 88 -2.51 -4.61 4.62
C THR A 88 -2.19 -3.18 4.19
N ILE A 89 -0.90 -2.79 4.16
CA ILE A 89 -0.53 -1.41 3.87
C ILE A 89 -0.91 -0.99 2.45
N TYR A 90 -1.48 0.22 2.35
CA TYR A 90 -1.81 0.83 1.06
C TYR A 90 -0.56 1.43 0.40
N LEU A 91 -0.29 1.03 -0.83
CA LEU A 91 0.91 1.41 -1.60
C LEU A 91 0.59 2.15 -2.92
N GLY A 92 -0.61 2.70 -3.04
CA GLY A 92 -1.07 3.42 -4.23
C GLY A 92 -1.75 2.51 -5.25
N GLU A 93 -2.41 3.09 -6.28
CA GLU A 93 -3.04 2.37 -7.40
C GLU A 93 -4.02 1.26 -6.96
N ASN A 94 -4.69 1.44 -5.82
CA ASN A 94 -5.51 0.41 -5.16
C ASN A 94 -4.75 -0.87 -4.75
N TYR A 95 -3.42 -0.81 -4.67
CA TYR A 95 -2.62 -1.93 -4.17
C TYR A 95 -2.55 -1.90 -2.64
N TYR A 96 -3.20 -2.86 -2.03
CA TYR A 96 -3.11 -3.18 -0.61
C TYR A 96 -2.20 -4.39 -0.43
N GLY A 97 -1.16 -4.22 0.40
CA GLY A 97 -0.12 -5.21 0.64
C GLY A 97 0.99 -5.23 -0.41
N VAL A 98 2.15 -5.69 0.05
CA VAL A 98 3.39 -5.70 -0.75
C VAL A 98 3.34 -6.66 -1.92
N TYR A 99 2.59 -7.76 -1.81
CA TYR A 99 2.44 -8.73 -2.89
C TYR A 99 1.70 -8.09 -4.07
N THR A 100 0.56 -7.48 -3.81
CA THR A 100 -0.26 -6.81 -4.83
C THR A 100 0.52 -5.68 -5.49
N ALA A 101 1.27 -4.89 -4.69
CA ALA A 101 2.10 -3.80 -5.21
C ALA A 101 3.27 -4.30 -6.07
N ALA A 102 3.94 -5.39 -5.67
CA ALA A 102 5.03 -5.99 -6.45
C ALA A 102 4.55 -6.48 -7.82
N ARG A 103 3.42 -7.18 -7.84
CA ARG A 103 2.77 -7.62 -9.09
C ARG A 103 2.30 -6.45 -9.92
N GLY A 104 1.68 -5.47 -9.31
CA GLY A 104 1.12 -4.31 -10.00
C GLY A 104 2.17 -3.39 -10.60
N TYR A 105 3.17 -2.99 -9.83
CA TYR A 105 4.22 -2.08 -10.29
C TYR A 105 5.28 -2.76 -11.16
N PHE A 106 5.68 -3.99 -10.82
CA PHE A 106 6.84 -4.64 -11.44
C PHE A 106 6.50 -5.93 -12.20
N GLY A 107 5.31 -6.51 -12.00
CA GLY A 107 4.95 -7.81 -12.57
C GLY A 107 5.76 -8.97 -11.99
N LYS A 108 6.27 -8.83 -10.77
CA LYS A 108 7.19 -9.76 -10.12
C LYS A 108 6.60 -10.40 -8.87
N GLU A 109 7.07 -11.60 -8.57
CA GLU A 109 6.91 -12.21 -7.27
C GLU A 109 7.84 -11.54 -6.25
N LEU A 110 7.49 -11.60 -4.94
CA LEU A 110 8.27 -10.93 -3.88
C LEU A 110 9.74 -11.34 -3.85
N TYR A 111 10.05 -12.61 -4.13
CA TYR A 111 11.43 -13.11 -4.15
C TYR A 111 12.25 -12.65 -5.38
N GLN A 112 11.60 -12.11 -6.40
CA GLN A 112 12.22 -11.59 -7.61
C GLN A 112 12.56 -10.10 -7.53
N LEU A 113 12.08 -9.42 -6.48
CA LEU A 113 12.32 -7.99 -6.32
C LEU A 113 13.80 -7.72 -6.06
N SER A 114 14.34 -6.75 -6.79
CA SER A 114 15.66 -6.20 -6.51
C SER A 114 15.65 -5.38 -5.21
N LEU A 115 16.82 -5.10 -4.68
CA LEU A 115 16.95 -4.25 -3.48
C LEU A 115 16.35 -2.85 -3.70
N ARG A 116 16.58 -2.27 -4.89
CA ARG A 116 16.01 -0.98 -5.28
C ARG A 116 14.48 -1.01 -5.36
N GLU A 117 13.90 -2.07 -5.91
CA GLU A 117 12.45 -2.24 -5.95
C GLU A 117 11.83 -2.41 -4.55
N CYS A 118 12.49 -3.15 -3.67
CA CYS A 118 12.09 -3.23 -2.26
C CYS A 118 12.10 -1.87 -1.56
N ALA A 119 13.16 -1.07 -1.80
CA ALA A 119 13.28 0.28 -1.27
C ALA A 119 12.22 1.23 -1.85
N MET A 120 11.89 1.09 -3.13
CA MET A 120 10.85 1.88 -3.78
C MET A 120 9.48 1.61 -3.15
N LEU A 121 9.09 0.34 -2.95
CA LEU A 121 7.84 0.00 -2.26
C LEU A 121 7.80 0.57 -0.84
N ALA A 122 8.88 0.44 -0.06
CA ALA A 122 8.95 1.02 1.28
C ALA A 122 8.85 2.56 1.26
N GLY A 123 9.39 3.20 0.23
CA GLY A 123 9.30 4.64 0.02
C GLY A 123 7.88 5.17 -0.15
N LEU A 124 6.94 4.33 -0.64
CA LEU A 124 5.54 4.72 -0.87
C LEU A 124 4.75 4.95 0.42
N CYS A 125 5.12 4.30 1.53
CA CYS A 125 4.33 4.30 2.77
C CYS A 125 3.92 5.69 3.26
N THR A 126 4.80 6.67 3.15
CA THR A 126 4.56 8.04 3.65
C THR A 126 3.50 8.79 2.85
N ASN A 127 3.54 8.67 1.53
CA ASN A 127 2.58 9.29 0.63
C ASN A 127 2.53 8.55 -0.71
N PRO A 128 1.70 7.47 -0.79
CA PRO A 128 1.61 6.63 -1.98
C PRO A 128 1.19 7.37 -3.24
N TYR A 129 0.45 8.46 -3.10
CA TYR A 129 0.04 9.29 -4.24
C TYR A 129 1.18 10.16 -4.77
N TYR A 130 1.94 10.80 -3.87
CA TYR A 130 3.02 11.72 -4.24
C TYR A 130 4.24 10.99 -4.81
N TYR A 131 4.59 9.85 -4.21
CA TYR A 131 5.74 9.04 -4.61
C TYR A 131 5.40 7.93 -5.62
N ASN A 132 4.16 7.88 -6.12
CA ASN A 132 3.69 6.85 -7.04
C ASN A 132 4.63 6.72 -8.26
N PRO A 133 5.32 5.57 -8.43
CA PRO A 133 6.33 5.42 -9.47
C PRO A 133 5.71 5.47 -10.87
N ARG A 134 4.60 4.76 -11.12
CA ARG A 134 3.96 4.73 -12.45
C ARG A 134 3.49 6.12 -12.84
N ARG A 135 2.84 6.81 -11.93
CA ARG A 135 2.34 8.16 -12.15
C ARG A 135 3.48 9.15 -12.42
N ASN A 136 4.55 9.07 -11.65
CA ASN A 136 5.68 9.98 -11.75
C ASN A 136 6.56 9.72 -12.98
N TYR A 137 6.65 8.47 -13.44
CA TYR A 137 7.44 8.13 -14.62
C TYR A 137 6.67 8.27 -15.95
N TYR A 138 5.34 8.04 -15.95
CA TYR A 138 4.62 7.89 -17.21
C TYR A 138 3.44 8.82 -17.41
N THR A 139 2.87 9.37 -16.34
CA THR A 139 1.61 10.13 -16.44
C THR A 139 1.78 11.62 -16.16
N ARG A 140 2.65 11.99 -15.23
CA ARG A 140 2.86 13.40 -14.88
C ARG A 140 3.91 14.01 -15.78
N THR A 141 3.56 15.14 -16.36
CA THR A 141 4.46 15.95 -17.20
C THR A 141 4.53 17.38 -16.67
N SER A 142 5.72 17.98 -16.71
CA SER A 142 5.95 19.39 -16.37
C SER A 142 7.23 19.85 -17.04
N GLU A 143 7.28 21.10 -17.46
CA GLU A 143 8.48 21.73 -18.01
C GLU A 143 9.51 22.06 -16.92
N THR A 144 9.06 22.18 -15.66
CA THR A 144 9.89 22.65 -14.53
C THR A 144 10.13 21.60 -13.47
N THR A 145 9.40 20.49 -13.47
CA THR A 145 9.46 19.47 -12.42
C THR A 145 9.78 18.10 -12.99
N ASP A 146 10.89 17.51 -12.58
CA ASP A 146 11.20 16.10 -12.83
C ASP A 146 10.46 15.22 -11.81
N TYR A 147 9.33 14.70 -12.22
CA TYR A 147 8.54 13.83 -11.35
C TYR A 147 9.20 12.47 -11.08
N ALA A 148 9.97 11.93 -12.04
CA ALA A 148 10.71 10.69 -11.82
C ALA A 148 11.78 10.86 -10.74
N ALA A 149 12.43 12.02 -10.67
CA ALA A 149 13.38 12.36 -9.61
C ALA A 149 12.74 12.33 -8.21
N ILE A 150 11.45 12.68 -8.07
CA ILE A 150 10.73 12.62 -6.79
C ILE A 150 10.70 11.17 -6.27
N THR A 151 10.32 10.22 -7.11
CA THR A 151 10.29 8.79 -6.76
C THR A 151 11.71 8.27 -6.51
N ASN A 152 12.68 8.62 -7.35
CA ASN A 152 14.07 8.19 -7.20
C ASN A 152 14.67 8.71 -5.90
N THR A 153 14.55 10.00 -5.60
CA THR A 153 15.05 10.58 -4.35
C THR A 153 14.45 9.89 -3.12
N ARG A 154 13.17 9.52 -3.18
CA ARG A 154 12.53 8.79 -2.08
C ARG A 154 13.03 7.35 -1.96
N THR A 155 13.28 6.69 -3.09
CA THR A 155 13.89 5.35 -3.15
C THR A 155 15.31 5.37 -2.60
N ASP A 156 16.12 6.35 -3.00
CA ASP A 156 17.49 6.53 -2.52
C ASP A 156 17.52 6.84 -1.02
N TYR A 157 16.55 7.61 -0.52
CA TYR A 157 16.35 7.79 0.92
C TYR A 157 16.08 6.46 1.63
N ALA A 158 15.23 5.60 1.08
CA ALA A 158 14.93 4.30 1.67
C ALA A 158 16.17 3.39 1.69
N LEU A 159 16.94 3.35 0.60
CA LEU A 159 18.22 2.64 0.54
C LEU A 159 19.22 3.15 1.59
N ARG A 160 19.32 4.47 1.73
CA ARG A 160 20.16 5.08 2.76
C ARG A 160 19.74 4.66 4.16
N MET A 161 18.43 4.67 4.46
CA MET A 161 17.93 4.23 5.76
C MET A 161 18.25 2.75 6.02
N MET A 162 18.19 1.90 5.00
CA MET A 162 18.60 0.50 5.12
C MET A 162 20.09 0.37 5.44
N TYR A 163 20.94 1.15 4.82
CA TYR A 163 22.38 1.17 5.09
C TYR A 163 22.69 1.74 6.48
N GLU A 164 22.17 2.92 6.84
CA GLU A 164 22.40 3.57 8.13
C GLU A 164 21.94 2.72 9.33
N ASN A 165 20.92 1.90 9.13
CA ASN A 165 20.41 0.95 10.13
C ASN A 165 21.02 -0.46 10.00
N GLN A 166 22.07 -0.63 9.19
CA GLN A 166 22.84 -1.88 9.06
C GLN A 166 22.02 -3.08 8.53
N PHE A 167 20.99 -2.82 7.76
CA PHE A 167 20.20 -3.87 7.07
C PHE A 167 20.83 -4.32 5.75
N ILE A 168 21.72 -3.51 5.18
CA ILE A 168 22.50 -3.78 3.98
C ILE A 168 23.91 -3.29 4.15
N THR A 169 24.86 -3.86 3.39
CA THR A 169 26.26 -3.40 3.36
C THR A 169 26.40 -2.13 2.53
N TYR A 170 27.56 -1.50 2.61
CA TYR A 170 27.89 -0.33 1.78
C TYR A 170 27.93 -0.69 0.28
N GLU A 171 28.48 -1.86 -0.04
CA GLU A 171 28.55 -2.37 -1.41
C GLU A 171 27.15 -2.60 -2.01
N GLU A 172 26.25 -3.21 -1.24
CA GLU A 172 24.85 -3.41 -1.64
C GLU A 172 24.13 -2.07 -1.83
N TYR A 173 24.37 -1.11 -0.92
CA TYR A 173 23.81 0.24 -1.02
C TYR A 173 24.27 0.93 -2.31
N VAL A 174 25.58 0.98 -2.57
CA VAL A 174 26.14 1.62 -3.77
C VAL A 174 25.65 0.94 -5.04
N ALA A 175 25.65 -0.40 -5.08
CA ALA A 175 25.15 -1.16 -6.22
C ALA A 175 23.67 -0.88 -6.52
N ALA A 176 22.85 -0.67 -5.49
CA ALA A 176 21.44 -0.35 -5.66
C ALA A 176 21.17 1.10 -6.10
N LEU A 177 22.14 2.00 -5.96
CA LEU A 177 22.05 3.38 -6.48
C LEU A 177 22.43 3.48 -7.97
N GLU A 178 23.16 2.50 -8.51
CA GLU A 178 23.61 2.52 -9.90
C GLU A 178 22.43 2.54 -10.89
N PRO A 179 22.53 3.34 -11.99
CA PRO A 179 21.47 3.42 -13.00
C PRO A 179 21.16 2.08 -13.69
N SER A 180 22.15 1.17 -13.77
CA SER A 180 21.99 -0.17 -14.34
C SER A 180 21.00 -1.05 -13.58
N THR A 181 20.70 -0.72 -12.33
CA THR A 181 19.67 -1.37 -11.51
C THR A 181 18.31 -0.68 -11.63
N ALA A 182 18.13 0.18 -12.64
CA ALA A 182 16.88 0.88 -12.89
C ALA A 182 15.71 -0.09 -12.91
N THR A 183 14.71 0.24 -12.16
CA THR A 183 13.49 -0.55 -12.03
C THR A 183 12.69 -0.54 -13.32
N VAL A 184 12.36 -1.71 -13.82
CA VAL A 184 11.44 -1.84 -14.95
C VAL A 184 10.02 -1.76 -14.40
N LEU A 185 9.47 -0.55 -14.44
CA LEU A 185 8.07 -0.30 -14.08
C LEU A 185 7.14 -0.70 -15.23
N ARG A 186 6.02 -1.30 -14.90
CA ARG A 186 4.95 -1.51 -15.87
C ARG A 186 4.21 -0.20 -16.13
N GLN A 187 4.08 0.17 -17.40
CA GLN A 187 3.41 1.42 -17.81
C GLN A 187 1.92 1.43 -17.45
N SER A 188 1.28 0.28 -17.53
CA SER A 188 -0.11 0.11 -17.11
C SER A 188 -0.23 -1.08 -16.16
N PRO A 189 -1.25 -1.11 -15.30
CA PRO A 189 -1.63 -2.34 -14.63
C PRO A 189 -1.76 -3.45 -15.67
N ASP A 190 -1.40 -4.69 -15.30
CA ASP A 190 -1.73 -5.82 -16.16
C ASP A 190 -3.20 -5.76 -16.50
N ALA A 191 -3.51 -5.92 -17.79
CA ALA A 191 -4.87 -6.13 -18.22
C ALA A 191 -5.54 -7.36 -17.54
N GLY A 192 -4.76 -8.16 -16.79
CA GLY A 192 -5.23 -9.29 -15.98
C GLY A 192 -5.19 -9.09 -14.46
N SER A 193 -4.69 -7.94 -13.94
CA SER A 193 -4.48 -7.77 -12.48
C SER A 193 -5.36 -6.72 -11.82
N THR A 194 -6.03 -5.87 -12.58
CA THR A 194 -6.95 -4.90 -12.02
C THR A 194 -8.09 -4.65 -13.00
N TYR A 195 -9.21 -5.31 -12.76
CA TYR A 195 -10.49 -4.97 -13.38
C TYR A 195 -10.56 -5.01 -14.91
N ASN A 196 -10.01 -6.05 -15.56
CA ASN A 196 -10.67 -6.51 -16.76
C ASN A 196 -12.11 -6.83 -16.35
N TYR A 197 -13.07 -6.36 -17.10
CA TYR A 197 -14.48 -6.58 -16.77
C TYR A 197 -14.97 -5.82 -15.53
N ILE A 198 -14.67 -4.52 -15.46
CA ILE A 198 -14.95 -3.63 -14.30
C ILE A 198 -16.36 -3.82 -13.77
N TYR A 199 -17.37 -3.77 -14.63
CA TYR A 199 -18.78 -3.93 -14.23
C TYR A 199 -19.09 -5.28 -13.59
N TYR A 200 -18.50 -6.35 -14.14
CA TYR A 200 -18.71 -7.71 -13.61
C TYR A 200 -18.03 -7.88 -12.25
N VAL A 201 -16.82 -7.37 -12.13
CA VAL A 201 -16.04 -7.43 -10.87
C VAL A 201 -16.70 -6.56 -9.80
N GLU A 202 -17.16 -5.36 -10.12
CA GLU A 202 -17.89 -4.49 -9.17
C GLU A 202 -19.19 -5.16 -8.71
N TYR A 203 -19.92 -5.80 -9.61
CA TYR A 203 -21.10 -6.57 -9.26
C TYR A 203 -20.74 -7.71 -8.30
N ALA A 204 -19.72 -8.50 -8.62
CA ALA A 204 -19.25 -9.60 -7.78
C ALA A 204 -18.78 -9.13 -6.40
N VAL A 205 -18.01 -8.04 -6.31
CA VAL A 205 -17.60 -7.42 -5.03
C VAL A 205 -18.82 -7.02 -4.21
N ASN A 206 -19.80 -6.37 -4.86
CA ASN A 206 -21.04 -5.99 -4.18
C ASN A 206 -21.81 -7.20 -3.65
N ASP A 207 -21.91 -8.29 -4.43
CA ASP A 207 -22.60 -9.52 -4.02
C ASP A 207 -21.90 -10.21 -2.85
N VAL A 208 -20.56 -10.27 -2.86
CA VAL A 208 -19.77 -10.79 -1.74
C VAL A 208 -19.95 -9.93 -0.50
N VAL A 209 -19.92 -8.60 -0.63
CA VAL A 209 -20.15 -7.67 0.50
C VAL A 209 -21.54 -7.89 1.10
N GLN A 210 -22.58 -8.05 0.28
CA GLN A 210 -23.92 -8.39 0.76
C GLN A 210 -23.96 -9.73 1.51
N THR A 211 -23.22 -10.71 1.02
CA THR A 211 -23.10 -12.02 1.65
C THR A 211 -22.38 -11.92 3.00
N LEU A 212 -21.28 -11.18 3.07
CA LEU A 212 -20.54 -10.93 4.32
C LEU A 212 -21.38 -10.19 5.35
N LEU A 213 -22.19 -9.18 4.94
CA LEU A 213 -23.13 -8.50 5.82
C LEU A 213 -24.12 -9.49 6.44
N LYS A 214 -24.70 -10.38 5.64
CA LYS A 214 -25.64 -11.41 6.13
C LYS A 214 -24.99 -12.39 7.09
N LEU A 215 -23.78 -12.89 6.75
CA LEU A 215 -23.05 -13.83 7.59
C LEU A 215 -22.67 -13.23 8.95
N ASN A 216 -22.38 -11.92 8.99
CA ASN A 216 -22.03 -11.21 10.21
C ASN A 216 -23.25 -10.60 10.94
N ASN A 217 -24.48 -10.85 10.47
CA ASN A 217 -25.71 -10.27 11.00
C ASN A 217 -25.67 -8.74 11.10
N LEU A 218 -25.07 -8.08 10.12
CA LEU A 218 -24.94 -6.63 10.05
C LEU A 218 -26.02 -6.02 9.14
N GLU A 219 -26.57 -4.88 9.55
CA GLU A 219 -27.48 -4.10 8.71
C GLU A 219 -26.74 -3.52 7.50
N ASN A 220 -27.43 -3.39 6.37
CA ASN A 220 -26.90 -2.84 5.14
C ASN A 220 -26.80 -1.32 5.16
N THR A 221 -25.93 -0.79 6.04
CA THR A 221 -25.59 0.63 6.12
C THR A 221 -24.32 0.92 5.32
N SER A 222 -24.11 2.16 4.92
CA SER A 222 -22.88 2.59 4.25
C SER A 222 -21.62 2.27 5.08
N TYR A 223 -21.70 2.41 6.39
CA TYR A 223 -20.62 2.08 7.32
C TYR A 223 -20.29 0.58 7.28
N ASN A 224 -21.30 -0.29 7.46
CA ASN A 224 -21.11 -1.74 7.47
C ASN A 224 -20.67 -2.26 6.10
N ARG A 225 -21.15 -1.66 5.00
CA ARG A 225 -20.67 -2.00 3.65
C ARG A 225 -19.18 -1.72 3.50
N ASN A 226 -18.73 -0.53 3.90
CA ASN A 226 -17.32 -0.17 3.87
C ASN A 226 -16.47 -1.09 4.76
N LEU A 227 -17.00 -1.51 5.92
CA LEU A 227 -16.32 -2.46 6.81
C LEU A 227 -16.14 -3.81 6.12
N MET A 228 -17.18 -4.36 5.49
CA MET A 228 -17.11 -5.65 4.78
C MET A 228 -16.28 -5.56 3.51
N GLU A 229 -16.29 -4.44 2.82
CA GLU A 229 -15.43 -4.21 1.67
C GLU A 229 -13.93 -4.19 2.07
N ASN A 230 -13.60 -3.54 3.18
CA ASN A 230 -12.25 -3.57 3.73
C ASN A 230 -11.86 -4.99 4.19
N GLU A 231 -12.76 -5.72 4.83
CA GLU A 231 -12.53 -7.11 5.20
C GLU A 231 -12.31 -7.99 3.97
N LEU A 232 -13.10 -7.83 2.91
CA LEU A 232 -12.89 -8.54 1.66
C LEU A 232 -11.50 -8.26 1.05
N ARG A 233 -11.02 -7.02 1.12
CA ARG A 233 -9.71 -6.61 0.60
C ARG A 233 -8.53 -7.11 1.42
N THR A 234 -8.69 -7.26 2.73
CA THR A 234 -7.58 -7.54 3.67
C THR A 234 -7.68 -8.91 4.34
N GLY A 235 -8.83 -9.55 4.28
CA GLY A 235 -9.13 -10.81 4.99
C GLY A 235 -8.65 -12.08 4.29
N GLY A 236 -7.90 -11.98 3.19
CA GLY A 236 -7.35 -13.15 2.48
C GLY A 236 -8.39 -13.98 1.71
N TYR A 237 -9.54 -13.40 1.39
CA TYR A 237 -10.59 -14.09 0.64
C TYR A 237 -10.16 -14.41 -0.79
N HIS A 238 -10.52 -15.60 -1.26
CA HIS A 238 -10.46 -16.01 -2.65
C HIS A 238 -11.87 -16.05 -3.22
N VAL A 239 -12.17 -15.16 -4.17
CA VAL A 239 -13.49 -15.10 -4.82
C VAL A 239 -13.40 -15.76 -6.19
N TYR A 240 -14.12 -16.87 -6.36
CA TYR A 240 -14.22 -17.60 -7.63
C TYR A 240 -15.44 -17.14 -8.40
N LEU A 241 -15.22 -16.67 -9.61
CA LEU A 241 -16.28 -16.11 -10.47
C LEU A 241 -16.60 -17.06 -11.62
N CYS A 242 -17.87 -17.11 -11.99
CA CYS A 242 -18.37 -17.87 -13.16
C CYS A 242 -18.29 -17.03 -14.44
N LEU A 243 -17.24 -16.21 -14.59
CA LEU A 243 -17.05 -15.38 -15.78
C LEU A 243 -16.42 -16.17 -16.91
N ASP A 244 -17.14 -16.27 -18.05
CA ASP A 244 -16.55 -16.72 -19.31
C ASP A 244 -15.91 -15.52 -20.00
N THR A 245 -14.58 -15.50 -20.05
CA THR A 245 -13.81 -14.37 -20.58
C THR A 245 -13.91 -14.23 -22.09
N GLU A 246 -14.19 -15.30 -22.84
CA GLU A 246 -14.35 -15.25 -24.29
C GLU A 246 -15.72 -14.67 -24.66
N ILE A 247 -16.77 -15.09 -23.95
CA ILE A 247 -18.11 -14.51 -24.13
C ILE A 247 -18.09 -13.02 -23.75
N GLN A 248 -17.50 -12.68 -22.61
CA GLN A 248 -17.40 -11.29 -22.15
C GLN A 248 -16.67 -10.40 -23.17
N LYS A 249 -15.54 -10.85 -23.68
CA LYS A 249 -14.80 -10.12 -24.71
C LYS A 249 -15.63 -9.92 -25.98
N THR A 250 -16.34 -10.96 -26.42
CA THR A 250 -17.22 -10.87 -27.60
C THR A 250 -18.31 -9.81 -27.39
N VAL A 251 -18.89 -9.75 -26.19
CA VAL A 251 -19.91 -8.74 -25.84
C VAL A 251 -19.29 -7.33 -25.83
N GLU A 252 -18.14 -7.15 -25.20
CA GLU A 252 -17.45 -5.85 -25.14
C GLU A 252 -17.06 -5.36 -26.54
N ASP A 253 -16.46 -6.22 -27.37
CA ASP A 253 -16.08 -5.90 -28.73
C ASP A 253 -17.30 -5.52 -29.58
N THR A 254 -18.43 -6.25 -29.40
CA THR A 254 -19.67 -5.95 -30.08
C THR A 254 -20.26 -4.60 -29.70
N LEU A 255 -20.28 -4.30 -28.38
CA LEU A 255 -20.78 -3.04 -27.86
C LEU A 255 -19.85 -1.87 -28.25
N TYR A 256 -18.55 -2.05 -28.19
CA TYR A 256 -17.57 -1.02 -28.54
C TYR A 256 -17.65 -0.64 -30.03
N ASN A 257 -17.86 -1.63 -30.89
CA ASN A 257 -17.93 -1.41 -32.34
C ASN A 257 -19.35 -1.02 -32.83
N TYR A 258 -20.35 -0.98 -31.94
CA TYR A 258 -21.70 -0.59 -32.31
C TYR A 258 -21.78 0.90 -32.62
N GLN A 259 -22.23 1.22 -33.87
CA GLN A 259 -22.22 2.59 -34.41
C GLN A 259 -23.53 3.38 -34.20
N SER A 260 -24.56 2.70 -33.69
CA SER A 260 -25.93 3.26 -33.65
C SER A 260 -26.44 3.55 -32.24
N TYR A 261 -25.55 3.93 -31.32
CA TYR A 261 -25.99 4.39 -29.98
C TYR A 261 -26.84 5.65 -30.10
N PRO A 262 -27.99 5.74 -29.40
CA PRO A 262 -28.75 6.96 -29.34
C PRO A 262 -27.87 8.09 -28.76
N SER A 263 -28.02 9.30 -29.32
CA SER A 263 -27.36 10.49 -28.76
C SER A 263 -27.79 10.72 -27.32
N LEU A 264 -26.84 11.09 -26.45
CA LEU A 264 -27.15 11.53 -25.10
C LEU A 264 -28.14 12.71 -25.23
N ARG A 265 -29.26 12.62 -24.52
CA ARG A 265 -30.15 13.77 -24.33
C ARG A 265 -29.50 14.63 -23.26
N ASP A 266 -29.20 15.89 -23.64
CA ASP A 266 -28.78 16.96 -22.71
C ASP A 266 -29.86 17.25 -21.65
#